data_a54e693fa375cf7dfab7c3d469b65ef5
#
_entry.id   a54e693fa375cf7dfab7c3d469b65ef5
#
_cell.length_a   1.000
_cell.length_b   1.000
_cell.length_c   1.000
_cell.angle_alpha   90.00
_cell.angle_beta   90.00
_cell.angle_gamma   90.00
#
_symmetry.space_group_name_H-M   'P 1'
#
loop_
_entity.id
_entity.type
_entity.pdbx_description
1 polymer ?
#
loop_
_entity_poly.entity_id
_entity_poly.type
_entity_poly.pdbx_seq_one_letter_code
_entity_poly.pdbx_strand_id
1 'polypeptide(L)'
;MAYPDPVSETENDFEKTQLLREIVVEYNQETCTYCPKTNEITATFDDRGGARWRSALRYHHGTFRALVQCPEGNSSGLVFGLYLSSLEGDKTQDEIDFEFLGNDKTIVQTNYFVNGVGCKEVIHELGFDCSDGFHEYMIKWFPNVVEWLIDGHLVRRLDIETLEKPMFLYASVWDASKVGEGSWAGTYVGCDAPYVCRYKDVRVPIETAVKDDLQGIFDSCFGI
;
A
#
# COMPACT_ATOMS: atom_id res chain seq x y z
N MET A 1 -23.22 4.24 -8.03
CA MET A 1 -23.50 5.55 -7.35
C MET A 1 -22.42 6.52 -7.82
N ALA A 2 -22.75 7.77 -8.19
CA ALA A 2 -21.72 8.75 -8.51
C ALA A 2 -20.99 9.13 -7.21
N TYR A 3 -19.66 9.14 -7.22
CA TYR A 3 -18.86 9.69 -6.12
C TYR A 3 -19.22 11.17 -5.94
N PRO A 4 -19.22 11.71 -4.70
CA PRO A 4 -19.34 13.14 -4.49
C PRO A 4 -18.17 13.87 -5.19
N ASP A 5 -18.36 15.15 -5.52
CA ASP A 5 -17.32 15.96 -6.14
C ASP A 5 -16.00 15.86 -5.36
N PRO A 6 -14.84 15.84 -6.06
CA PRO A 6 -13.55 15.72 -5.41
C PRO A 6 -13.40 16.80 -4.33
N VAL A 7 -13.01 16.38 -3.15
CA VAL A 7 -12.61 17.32 -2.09
C VAL A 7 -11.41 18.07 -2.65
N SER A 8 -11.52 19.38 -2.83
CA SER A 8 -10.43 20.18 -3.36
C SER A 8 -9.18 19.91 -2.53
N GLU A 9 -8.16 19.29 -3.16
CA GLU A 9 -6.83 19.26 -2.58
C GLU A 9 -6.46 20.70 -2.28
N THR A 10 -6.34 21.06 -1.02
CA THR A 10 -5.76 22.35 -0.71
C THR A 10 -4.30 22.26 -1.10
N GLU A 11 -3.74 23.24 -1.82
CA GLU A 11 -2.32 23.37 -2.14
C GLU A 11 -1.43 23.03 -0.94
N ASN A 12 -1.94 23.19 0.26
CA ASN A 12 -1.36 22.89 1.55
C ASN A 12 -1.03 21.40 1.81
N ASP A 13 -1.76 20.44 1.22
CA ASP A 13 -1.52 19.01 1.46
C ASP A 13 -0.39 18.48 0.57
N PHE A 14 -0.19 19.06 -0.60
CA PHE A 14 0.90 18.72 -1.50
C PHE A 14 2.26 19.21 -0.96
N GLU A 15 2.28 20.37 -0.32
CA GLU A 15 3.48 20.97 0.27
C GLU A 15 4.03 20.17 1.47
N LYS A 16 3.19 19.37 2.12
CA LYS A 16 3.58 18.56 3.29
C LYS A 16 4.10 17.18 2.95
N THR A 17 4.17 16.82 1.67
CA THR A 17 4.66 15.51 1.22
C THR A 17 5.87 15.65 0.32
N GLN A 18 6.71 14.60 0.31
CA GLN A 18 7.87 14.46 -0.58
C GLN A 18 7.82 13.14 -1.33
N LEU A 19 8.48 13.08 -2.48
CA LEU A 19 8.64 11.81 -3.21
C LEU A 19 9.46 10.83 -2.37
N LEU A 20 9.00 9.58 -2.29
CA LEU A 20 9.77 8.48 -1.73
C LEU A 20 10.97 8.22 -2.64
N ARG A 21 12.20 8.32 -2.10
CA ARG A 21 13.45 8.19 -2.84
C ARG A 21 14.19 6.89 -2.56
N GLU A 22 13.88 6.25 -1.44
CA GLU A 22 14.54 5.04 -0.98
C GLU A 22 13.51 4.02 -0.52
N ILE A 23 13.70 2.79 -0.97
CA ILE A 23 12.91 1.65 -0.54
C ILE A 23 13.82 0.57 0.02
N VAL A 24 13.26 -0.22 0.92
CA VAL A 24 13.86 -1.47 1.42
C VAL A 24 13.02 -2.61 0.85
N VAL A 25 13.64 -3.49 0.08
CA VAL A 25 12.99 -4.72 -0.38
C VAL A 25 13.19 -5.79 0.68
N GLU A 26 12.12 -6.35 1.22
CA GLU A 26 12.19 -7.26 2.35
C GLU A 26 12.41 -8.72 1.95
N TYR A 27 11.89 -9.12 0.79
CA TYR A 27 12.16 -10.45 0.21
C TYR A 27 12.05 -10.42 -1.32
N ASN A 28 12.68 -11.40 -1.97
CA ASN A 28 12.73 -11.50 -3.44
C ASN A 28 13.21 -10.20 -4.10
N GLN A 29 14.44 -9.80 -3.76
CA GLN A 29 15.02 -8.51 -4.16
C GLN A 29 14.92 -8.22 -5.67
N GLU A 30 14.99 -9.26 -6.50
CA GLU A 30 14.95 -9.14 -7.96
C GLU A 30 13.53 -8.92 -8.51
N THR A 31 12.49 -9.06 -7.68
CA THR A 31 11.09 -8.86 -8.08
C THR A 31 10.57 -7.46 -7.80
N CYS A 32 11.37 -6.62 -7.17
CA CYS A 32 11.11 -5.20 -6.99
C CYS A 32 12.12 -4.36 -7.75
N THR A 33 11.66 -3.32 -8.44
CA THR A 33 12.54 -2.36 -9.11
C THR A 33 12.17 -0.94 -8.70
N TYR A 34 13.16 -0.05 -8.67
CA TYR A 34 12.93 1.39 -8.52
C TYR A 34 13.63 2.14 -9.63
N CYS A 35 12.88 2.93 -10.39
CA CYS A 35 13.40 3.80 -11.44
C CYS A 35 13.35 5.27 -10.99
N PRO A 36 14.50 5.88 -10.60
CA PRO A 36 14.53 7.28 -10.16
C PRO A 36 14.14 8.30 -11.25
N LYS A 37 14.25 7.92 -12.53
CA LYS A 37 13.92 8.82 -13.65
C LYS A 37 12.42 9.01 -13.82
N THR A 38 11.65 7.97 -13.58
CA THR A 38 10.18 7.97 -13.71
C THR A 38 9.47 8.02 -12.37
N ASN A 39 10.22 7.94 -11.25
CA ASN A 39 9.69 7.74 -9.89
C ASN A 39 8.72 6.56 -9.80
N GLU A 40 9.05 5.48 -10.49
CA GLU A 40 8.23 4.27 -10.56
C GLU A 40 8.91 3.14 -9.77
N ILE A 41 8.13 2.49 -8.92
CA ILE A 41 8.50 1.28 -8.18
C ILE A 41 7.61 0.16 -8.70
N THR A 42 8.16 -1.03 -8.90
CA THR A 42 7.37 -2.21 -9.26
C THR A 42 7.47 -3.28 -8.19
N ALA A 43 6.39 -4.04 -8.05
CA ALA A 43 6.37 -5.30 -7.32
C ALA A 43 5.82 -6.37 -8.26
N THR A 44 6.60 -7.43 -8.48
CA THR A 44 6.30 -8.48 -9.47
C THR A 44 6.03 -9.80 -8.76
N PHE A 45 4.99 -10.49 -9.20
CA PHE A 45 4.73 -11.90 -8.86
C PHE A 45 5.01 -12.76 -10.08
N ASP A 46 5.89 -13.75 -9.93
CA ASP A 46 6.22 -14.74 -10.95
C ASP A 46 6.57 -16.11 -10.31
N ASP A 47 7.34 -16.94 -11.00
CA ASP A 47 7.79 -18.24 -10.51
C ASP A 47 8.68 -18.19 -9.27
N ARG A 48 9.25 -17.01 -8.95
CA ARG A 48 10.01 -16.75 -7.71
C ARG A 48 9.09 -16.45 -6.52
N GLY A 49 7.80 -16.28 -6.75
CA GLY A 49 6.79 -15.90 -5.76
C GLY A 49 6.51 -14.40 -5.72
N GLY A 50 6.00 -13.93 -4.58
CA GLY A 50 5.62 -12.54 -4.38
C GLY A 50 6.77 -11.61 -4.05
N ALA A 51 6.44 -10.36 -3.80
CA ALA A 51 7.37 -9.29 -3.50
C ALA A 51 6.80 -8.35 -2.44
N ARG A 52 7.69 -7.72 -1.66
CA ARG A 52 7.33 -6.64 -0.74
C ARG A 52 8.47 -5.64 -0.62
N TRP A 53 8.11 -4.38 -0.75
CA TRP A 53 9.00 -3.28 -0.43
C TRP A 53 8.35 -2.35 0.60
N ARG A 54 9.15 -1.57 1.30
CA ARG A 54 8.71 -0.54 2.22
C ARG A 54 9.56 0.72 2.13
N SER A 55 9.05 1.81 2.71
CA SER A 55 9.84 3.02 2.96
C SER A 55 11.01 2.71 3.90
N ALA A 56 12.11 3.47 3.78
CA ALA A 56 13.25 3.33 4.69
C ALA A 56 12.92 3.86 6.10
N LEU A 57 12.02 4.84 6.20
CA LEU A 57 11.64 5.47 7.46
C LEU A 57 10.21 5.13 7.84
N ARG A 58 9.92 5.17 9.13
CA ARG A 58 8.57 5.18 9.70
C ARG A 58 8.04 6.60 9.82
N TYR A 59 6.74 6.71 9.91
CA TYR A 59 6.02 7.97 10.03
C TYR A 59 4.96 7.85 11.12
N HIS A 60 4.73 8.93 11.87
CA HIS A 60 3.68 8.94 12.90
C HIS A 60 2.32 9.30 12.33
N HIS A 61 2.25 10.22 11.39
CA HIS A 61 1.00 10.69 10.77
C HIS A 61 1.31 11.33 9.44
N GLY A 62 0.28 11.66 8.68
CA GLY A 62 0.38 12.47 7.48
C GLY A 62 -0.36 11.89 6.29
N THR A 63 -0.07 12.43 5.12
CA THR A 63 -0.65 12.02 3.85
C THR A 63 0.33 11.12 3.11
N PHE A 64 -0.14 9.94 2.71
CA PHE A 64 0.57 8.95 1.91
C PHE A 64 -0.20 8.73 0.63
N ARG A 65 0.47 8.74 -0.51
CA ARG A 65 -0.21 8.51 -1.78
C ARG A 65 0.70 7.88 -2.82
N ALA A 66 0.09 7.19 -3.76
CA ALA A 66 0.74 6.64 -4.94
C ALA A 66 -0.24 6.61 -6.12
N LEU A 67 0.28 6.79 -7.31
CA LEU A 67 -0.40 6.36 -8.52
C LEU A 67 -0.15 4.86 -8.67
N VAL A 68 -1.20 4.05 -8.65
CA VAL A 68 -1.11 2.59 -8.74
C VAL A 68 -1.76 2.11 -10.02
N GLN A 69 -1.09 1.18 -10.72
CA GLN A 69 -1.63 0.40 -11.82
C GLN A 69 -1.42 -1.08 -11.53
N CYS A 70 -2.52 -1.81 -11.40
CA CYS A 70 -2.50 -3.27 -11.25
C CYS A 70 -2.10 -3.96 -12.56
N PRO A 71 -1.65 -5.22 -12.53
CA PRO A 71 -1.27 -5.94 -13.74
C PRO A 71 -2.49 -6.23 -14.63
N GLU A 72 -2.26 -6.21 -15.92
CA GLU A 72 -3.19 -6.75 -16.92
C GLU A 72 -3.34 -8.27 -16.78
N GLY A 73 -4.27 -8.86 -17.56
CA GLY A 73 -4.48 -10.31 -17.62
C GLY A 73 -5.23 -10.86 -16.40
N ASN A 74 -5.20 -12.17 -16.24
CA ASN A 74 -5.91 -12.87 -15.16
C ASN A 74 -4.99 -13.06 -13.95
N SER A 75 -5.06 -12.15 -13.00
CA SER A 75 -4.31 -12.19 -11.73
C SER A 75 -5.09 -12.81 -10.55
N SER A 76 -6.15 -13.57 -10.84
CA SER A 76 -6.93 -14.28 -9.82
C SER A 76 -6.03 -15.06 -8.86
N GLY A 77 -6.36 -15.01 -7.58
CA GLY A 77 -5.59 -15.61 -6.49
C GLY A 77 -4.50 -14.70 -5.92
N LEU A 78 -4.14 -13.60 -6.57
CA LEU A 78 -3.16 -12.65 -6.07
C LEU A 78 -3.83 -11.48 -5.37
N VAL A 79 -3.14 -10.92 -4.38
CA VAL A 79 -3.47 -9.64 -3.75
C VAL A 79 -2.29 -8.69 -3.89
N PHE A 80 -2.57 -7.48 -4.34
CA PHE A 80 -1.64 -6.38 -4.42
C PHE A 80 -1.99 -5.36 -3.35
N GLY A 81 -1.01 -4.88 -2.59
CA GLY A 81 -1.26 -3.98 -1.47
C GLY A 81 -0.53 -2.64 -1.61
N LEU A 82 -1.16 -1.58 -1.09
CA LEU A 82 -0.53 -0.32 -0.72
C LEU A 82 -1.02 0.01 0.68
N TYR A 83 -0.13 0.02 1.67
CA TYR A 83 -0.56 0.07 3.06
C TYR A 83 0.48 0.67 4.00
N LEU A 84 0.01 1.08 5.17
CA LEU A 84 0.85 1.47 6.29
C LEU A 84 0.85 0.34 7.30
N SER A 85 2.01 -0.04 7.83
CA SER A 85 2.09 -1.01 8.93
C SER A 85 3.22 -0.65 9.90
N SER A 86 2.98 -0.85 11.18
CA SER A 86 3.98 -0.61 12.21
C SER A 86 5.12 -1.64 12.14
N LEU A 87 4.79 -2.89 11.85
CA LEU A 87 5.73 -3.94 11.50
C LEU A 87 4.98 -5.13 10.90
N GLU A 88 5.13 -5.33 9.61
CA GLU A 88 4.49 -6.44 8.90
C GLU A 88 4.88 -7.80 9.50
N GLY A 89 3.86 -8.61 9.77
CA GLY A 89 4.00 -9.94 10.38
C GLY A 89 4.07 -9.94 11.91
N ASP A 90 4.07 -8.79 12.57
CA ASP A 90 3.92 -8.71 14.03
C ASP A 90 2.45 -8.90 14.42
N LYS A 91 2.20 -9.78 15.40
CA LYS A 91 0.84 -10.08 15.87
C LYS A 91 0.14 -8.91 16.55
N THR A 92 0.87 -7.86 16.87
CA THR A 92 0.36 -6.64 17.50
C THR A 92 0.44 -5.44 16.56
N GLN A 93 0.64 -5.66 15.25
CA GLN A 93 0.78 -4.57 14.29
C GLN A 93 -0.46 -3.67 14.26
N ASP A 94 -0.21 -2.38 14.04
CA ASP A 94 -1.20 -1.44 13.54
C ASP A 94 -1.03 -1.36 12.03
N GLU A 95 -2.15 -1.30 11.27
CA GLU A 95 -2.12 -1.31 9.81
C GLU A 95 -3.29 -0.51 9.25
N ILE A 96 -3.08 0.11 8.09
CA ILE A 96 -4.11 0.83 7.31
C ILE A 96 -3.85 0.50 5.84
N ASP A 97 -4.80 -0.11 5.13
CA ASP A 97 -4.53 -0.70 3.85
C ASP A 97 -5.55 -0.39 2.73
N PHE A 98 -5.02 -0.43 1.49
CA PHE A 98 -5.72 -0.74 0.26
C PHE A 98 -5.27 -2.11 -0.22
N GLU A 99 -6.22 -2.99 -0.54
CA GLU A 99 -5.99 -4.32 -1.09
C GLU A 99 -6.70 -4.47 -2.43
N PHE A 100 -5.93 -4.71 -3.49
CA PHE A 100 -6.42 -4.95 -4.84
C PHE A 100 -6.52 -6.46 -5.05
N LEU A 101 -7.75 -6.95 -5.24
CA LEU A 101 -8.02 -8.37 -5.37
C LEU A 101 -7.91 -8.79 -6.84
N GLY A 102 -7.01 -9.73 -7.13
CA GLY A 102 -6.70 -10.13 -8.50
C GLY A 102 -7.84 -10.84 -9.25
N ASN A 103 -8.90 -11.26 -8.56
CA ASN A 103 -10.09 -11.86 -9.16
C ASN A 103 -11.12 -10.83 -9.63
N ASP A 104 -11.06 -9.59 -9.14
CA ASP A 104 -11.95 -8.50 -9.56
C ASP A 104 -11.21 -7.16 -9.54
N LYS A 105 -10.83 -6.67 -10.68
CA LYS A 105 -10.09 -5.43 -10.86
C LYS A 105 -10.97 -4.18 -10.85
N THR A 106 -12.26 -4.33 -10.73
CA THR A 106 -13.23 -3.22 -10.68
C THR A 106 -13.52 -2.78 -9.25
N ILE A 107 -12.92 -3.46 -8.27
CA ILE A 107 -13.06 -3.17 -6.85
C ILE A 107 -11.70 -2.97 -6.18
N VAL A 108 -11.71 -2.30 -5.03
CA VAL A 108 -10.62 -2.29 -4.06
C VAL A 108 -11.18 -2.50 -2.66
N GLN A 109 -10.46 -3.19 -1.83
CA GLN A 109 -10.79 -3.37 -0.42
C GLN A 109 -9.95 -2.41 0.43
N THR A 110 -10.56 -1.81 1.45
CA THR A 110 -9.84 -1.09 2.52
C THR A 110 -10.02 -1.82 3.83
N ASN A 111 -8.97 -1.85 4.64
CA ASN A 111 -9.01 -2.47 5.95
C ASN A 111 -8.12 -1.68 6.93
N TYR A 112 -8.15 -2.04 8.20
CA TYR A 112 -7.20 -1.58 9.20
C TYR A 112 -7.09 -2.57 10.35
N PHE A 113 -5.94 -2.56 11.02
CA PHE A 113 -5.67 -3.36 12.20
C PHE A 113 -5.25 -2.44 13.35
N VAL A 114 -5.72 -2.75 14.54
CA VAL A 114 -5.28 -2.13 15.80
C VAL A 114 -4.77 -3.24 16.69
N ASN A 115 -3.49 -3.18 17.06
CA ASN A 115 -2.85 -4.22 17.87
C ASN A 115 -3.10 -5.65 17.32
N GLY A 116 -3.02 -5.81 16.00
CA GLY A 116 -3.22 -7.08 15.30
C GLY A 116 -4.68 -7.51 15.13
N VAL A 117 -5.64 -6.70 15.56
CA VAL A 117 -7.07 -7.00 15.42
C VAL A 117 -7.63 -6.31 14.18
N GLY A 118 -7.87 -7.09 13.13
CA GLY A 118 -8.45 -6.67 11.84
C GLY A 118 -9.93 -7.06 11.72
N CYS A 119 -10.32 -7.60 10.56
CA CYS A 119 -11.69 -7.96 10.18
C CYS A 119 -12.61 -6.73 10.08
N LYS A 120 -12.13 -5.69 9.41
CA LYS A 120 -12.82 -4.41 9.24
C LYS A 120 -12.88 -3.99 7.77
N GLU A 121 -12.89 -4.98 6.90
CA GLU A 121 -12.88 -4.85 5.45
C GLU A 121 -14.10 -4.09 4.94
N VAL A 122 -13.86 -3.19 3.99
CA VAL A 122 -14.91 -2.53 3.21
C VAL A 122 -14.51 -2.57 1.75
N ILE A 123 -15.41 -3.08 0.90
CA ILE A 123 -15.22 -3.12 -0.55
C ILE A 123 -15.76 -1.83 -1.16
N HIS A 124 -15.00 -1.27 -2.10
CA HIS A 124 -15.34 -0.08 -2.87
C HIS A 124 -15.34 -0.43 -4.36
N GLU A 125 -16.42 -0.11 -5.06
CA GLU A 125 -16.48 -0.18 -6.52
C GLU A 125 -15.73 1.00 -7.12
N LEU A 126 -14.78 0.73 -8.00
CA LEU A 126 -13.91 1.76 -8.59
C LEU A 126 -14.59 2.53 -9.73
N GLY A 127 -15.49 1.88 -10.46
CA GLY A 127 -16.06 2.46 -11.68
C GLY A 127 -15.12 2.39 -12.90
N PHE A 128 -13.95 1.78 -12.74
CA PHE A 128 -12.92 1.53 -13.75
C PHE A 128 -12.21 0.19 -13.43
N ASP A 129 -11.44 -0.33 -14.38
CA ASP A 129 -10.52 -1.46 -14.15
C ASP A 129 -9.16 -0.90 -13.69
N CYS A 130 -8.67 -1.29 -12.52
CA CYS A 130 -7.42 -0.78 -11.94
C CYS A 130 -6.16 -1.18 -12.74
N SER A 131 -6.28 -2.01 -13.78
CA SER A 131 -5.20 -2.32 -14.72
C SER A 131 -5.17 -1.43 -15.96
N ASP A 132 -6.25 -0.70 -16.27
CA ASP A 132 -6.34 0.13 -17.48
C ASP A 132 -5.41 1.36 -17.45
N GLY A 133 -4.98 1.80 -16.28
CA GLY A 133 -4.12 2.96 -16.11
C GLY A 133 -3.71 3.21 -14.68
N PHE A 134 -3.00 4.33 -14.48
CA PHE A 134 -2.65 4.79 -13.15
C PHE A 134 -3.81 5.58 -12.53
N HIS A 135 -4.21 5.17 -11.34
CA HIS A 135 -5.16 5.88 -10.49
C HIS A 135 -4.51 6.25 -9.16
N GLU A 136 -4.91 7.37 -8.56
CA GLU A 136 -4.36 7.80 -7.28
C GLU A 136 -5.09 7.12 -6.12
N TYR A 137 -4.30 6.53 -5.22
CA TYR A 137 -4.75 5.99 -3.95
C TYR A 137 -4.03 6.72 -2.83
N MET A 138 -4.81 7.29 -1.90
CA MET A 138 -4.31 8.14 -0.85
C MET A 138 -4.85 7.70 0.51
N ILE A 139 -3.95 7.60 1.50
CA ILE A 139 -4.28 7.43 2.90
C ILE A 139 -3.91 8.72 3.62
N LYS A 140 -4.90 9.37 4.25
CA LYS A 140 -4.68 10.47 5.18
C LYS A 140 -4.85 9.92 6.59
N TRP A 141 -3.76 9.82 7.31
CA TRP A 141 -3.74 9.35 8.68
C TRP A 141 -3.30 10.49 9.60
N PHE A 142 -4.21 10.94 10.46
CA PHE A 142 -3.96 11.99 11.44
C PHE A 142 -4.45 11.55 12.82
N PRO A 143 -4.10 12.23 13.90
CA PRO A 143 -4.67 11.95 15.22
C PRO A 143 -6.19 11.92 15.12
N ASN A 144 -6.80 10.84 15.60
CA ASN A 144 -8.25 10.63 15.68
C ASN A 144 -8.98 10.42 14.34
N VAL A 145 -8.28 10.38 13.18
CA VAL A 145 -8.96 10.18 11.90
C VAL A 145 -8.07 9.48 10.87
N VAL A 146 -8.67 8.55 10.12
CA VAL A 146 -8.10 7.98 8.90
C VAL A 146 -9.08 8.18 7.76
N GLU A 147 -8.58 8.63 6.61
CA GLU A 147 -9.35 8.78 5.39
C GLU A 147 -8.65 8.04 4.24
N TRP A 148 -9.43 7.30 3.45
CA TRP A 148 -9.01 6.70 2.20
C TRP A 148 -9.65 7.46 1.05
N LEU A 149 -8.83 7.88 0.09
CA LEU A 149 -9.27 8.59 -1.11
C LEU A 149 -8.79 7.87 -2.36
N ILE A 150 -9.60 7.90 -3.41
CA ILE A 150 -9.28 7.37 -4.74
C ILE A 150 -9.57 8.48 -5.74
N ASP A 151 -8.57 8.87 -6.55
CA ASP A 151 -8.65 9.98 -7.51
C ASP A 151 -9.25 11.26 -6.88
N GLY A 152 -8.83 11.59 -5.65
CA GLY A 152 -9.30 12.73 -4.87
C GLY A 152 -10.69 12.55 -4.22
N HIS A 153 -11.40 11.46 -4.46
CA HIS A 153 -12.71 11.18 -3.87
C HIS A 153 -12.58 10.41 -2.55
N LEU A 154 -13.20 10.92 -1.50
CA LEU A 154 -13.25 10.24 -0.21
C LEU A 154 -14.14 8.99 -0.31
N VAL A 155 -13.55 7.79 -0.14
CA VAL A 155 -14.27 6.51 -0.20
C VAL A 155 -14.54 5.93 1.19
N ARG A 156 -13.70 6.26 2.17
CA ARG A 156 -13.87 5.82 3.56
C ARG A 156 -13.29 6.83 4.52
N ARG A 157 -14.00 7.05 5.64
CA ARG A 157 -13.49 7.80 6.81
C ARG A 157 -13.70 6.98 8.07
N LEU A 158 -12.72 7.00 8.94
CA LEU A 158 -12.71 6.35 10.22
C LEU A 158 -12.28 7.36 11.29
N ASP A 159 -13.16 7.61 12.26
CA ASP A 159 -12.80 8.37 13.46
C ASP A 159 -12.28 7.36 14.51
N ILE A 160 -10.98 7.39 14.80
CA ILE A 160 -10.28 6.41 15.65
C ILE A 160 -9.09 7.05 16.37
N GLU A 161 -8.98 6.80 17.68
CA GLU A 161 -7.94 7.39 18.53
C GLU A 161 -6.77 6.44 18.85
N THR A 162 -6.78 5.20 18.33
CA THR A 162 -5.89 4.13 18.84
C THR A 162 -4.80 3.69 17.87
N LEU A 163 -4.63 4.35 16.72
CA LEU A 163 -3.55 4.10 15.77
C LEU A 163 -2.38 5.05 16.07
N GLU A 164 -1.53 4.67 17.01
CA GLU A 164 -0.45 5.54 17.52
C GLU A 164 0.95 5.05 17.16
N LYS A 165 1.11 3.79 16.73
CA LYS A 165 2.43 3.25 16.42
C LYS A 165 2.95 3.85 15.12
N PRO A 166 4.24 4.27 15.05
CA PRO A 166 4.82 4.73 13.81
C PRO A 166 4.83 3.60 12.78
N MET A 167 4.45 3.92 11.53
CA MET A 167 4.27 2.96 10.44
C MET A 167 5.21 3.24 9.27
N PHE A 168 5.68 2.17 8.61
CA PHE A 168 6.25 2.24 7.28
C PHE A 168 5.14 2.29 6.24
N LEU A 169 5.43 2.89 5.08
CA LEU A 169 4.64 2.66 3.88
C LEU A 169 5.15 1.41 3.19
N TYR A 170 4.26 0.47 2.94
CA TYR A 170 4.52 -0.80 2.27
C TYR A 170 3.79 -0.90 0.93
N ALA A 171 4.32 -1.71 0.05
CA ALA A 171 3.56 -2.33 -1.02
C ALA A 171 4.01 -3.78 -1.20
N SER A 172 3.05 -4.64 -1.56
CA SER A 172 3.31 -6.06 -1.69
C SER A 172 2.47 -6.71 -2.80
N VAL A 173 2.91 -7.86 -3.24
CA VAL A 173 2.11 -8.83 -3.99
C VAL A 173 2.35 -10.22 -3.42
N TRP A 174 1.27 -10.97 -3.22
CA TRP A 174 1.36 -12.32 -2.65
C TRP A 174 0.22 -13.22 -3.14
N ASP A 175 0.41 -14.53 -3.06
CA ASP A 175 -0.59 -15.55 -3.38
C ASP A 175 -1.53 -15.75 -2.20
N ALA A 176 -2.76 -15.27 -2.35
CA ALA A 176 -3.85 -15.37 -1.39
C ALA A 176 -4.83 -16.52 -1.74
N SER A 177 -4.55 -17.35 -2.73
CA SER A 177 -5.47 -18.37 -3.23
C SER A 177 -5.90 -19.41 -2.18
N LYS A 178 -5.12 -19.53 -1.09
CA LYS A 178 -5.45 -20.41 0.04
C LYS A 178 -6.28 -19.73 1.13
N VAL A 179 -6.42 -18.40 1.10
CA VAL A 179 -7.25 -17.68 2.07
C VAL A 179 -8.71 -17.94 1.75
N GLY A 180 -9.44 -18.46 2.74
CA GLY A 180 -10.86 -18.83 2.56
C GLY A 180 -11.09 -19.79 1.39
N GLU A 181 -10.12 -20.67 1.08
CA GLU A 181 -10.22 -21.61 -0.06
C GLU A 181 -10.46 -20.90 -1.41
N GLY A 182 -9.86 -19.70 -1.60
CA GLY A 182 -10.01 -18.90 -2.80
C GLY A 182 -11.28 -18.04 -2.85
N SER A 183 -12.08 -18.02 -1.80
CA SER A 183 -13.31 -17.20 -1.78
C SER A 183 -13.05 -15.71 -1.73
N TRP A 184 -11.87 -15.29 -1.29
CA TRP A 184 -11.48 -13.88 -1.15
C TRP A 184 -10.88 -13.30 -2.43
N ALA A 185 -9.71 -13.76 -2.84
CA ALA A 185 -8.98 -13.22 -3.99
C ALA A 185 -9.04 -14.13 -5.23
N GLY A 186 -9.81 -15.21 -5.18
CA GLY A 186 -9.89 -16.20 -6.24
C GLY A 186 -8.84 -17.30 -6.13
N THR A 187 -8.78 -18.13 -7.18
CA THR A 187 -7.80 -19.21 -7.31
C THR A 187 -6.68 -18.75 -8.26
N TYR A 188 -5.43 -18.99 -7.88
CA TYR A 188 -4.29 -18.66 -8.71
C TYR A 188 -4.24 -19.53 -9.98
N VAL A 189 -4.14 -18.89 -11.12
CA VAL A 189 -4.11 -19.54 -12.45
C VAL A 189 -2.72 -19.44 -13.09
N GLY A 190 -2.04 -18.31 -12.95
CA GLY A 190 -0.66 -18.12 -13.39
C GLY A 190 -0.44 -18.04 -14.90
N CYS A 191 -1.50 -17.97 -15.72
CA CYS A 191 -1.39 -18.04 -17.17
C CYS A 191 -0.75 -16.78 -17.82
N ASP A 192 -0.82 -15.63 -17.14
CA ASP A 192 -0.37 -14.33 -17.64
C ASP A 192 0.82 -13.78 -16.87
N ALA A 193 1.51 -14.62 -16.08
CA ALA A 193 2.72 -14.20 -15.37
C ALA A 193 3.85 -13.77 -16.34
N PRO A 194 4.69 -12.78 -15.98
CA PRO A 194 4.79 -12.13 -14.67
C PRO A 194 3.72 -11.05 -14.46
N TYR A 195 3.17 -10.98 -13.24
CA TYR A 195 2.21 -9.95 -12.84
C TYR A 195 2.95 -8.79 -12.20
N VAL A 196 2.93 -7.62 -12.84
CA VAL A 196 3.68 -6.44 -12.41
C VAL A 196 2.72 -5.37 -11.94
N CYS A 197 2.67 -5.13 -10.63
CA CYS A 197 2.01 -3.98 -10.08
C CYS A 197 2.98 -2.78 -10.05
N ARG A 198 2.50 -1.61 -10.49
CA ARG A 198 3.31 -0.41 -10.65
C ARG A 198 2.82 0.66 -9.68
N TYR A 199 3.77 1.28 -8.98
CA TYR A 199 3.55 2.38 -8.04
C TYR A 199 4.39 3.56 -8.50
N LYS A 200 3.74 4.65 -8.88
CA LYS A 200 4.40 5.82 -9.44
C LYS A 200 4.16 7.04 -8.57
N ASP A 201 5.12 7.95 -8.55
CA ASP A 201 5.07 9.20 -7.79
C ASP A 201 4.63 9.00 -6.33
N VAL A 202 5.16 7.93 -5.72
CA VAL A 202 4.88 7.59 -4.32
C VAL A 202 5.35 8.74 -3.43
N ARG A 203 4.43 9.26 -2.60
CA ARG A 203 4.71 10.37 -1.69
C ARG A 203 4.44 9.98 -0.24
N VAL A 204 5.29 10.53 0.62
CA VAL A 204 5.28 10.32 2.08
C VAL A 204 5.39 11.67 2.79
N PRO A 205 4.94 11.78 4.06
CA PRO A 205 5.07 13.01 4.82
C PRO A 205 6.51 13.49 4.99
N ILE A 206 6.71 14.81 5.07
CA ILE A 206 8.03 15.41 5.31
C ILE A 206 8.33 15.46 6.82
N GLU A 207 7.36 15.90 7.62
CA GLU A 207 7.60 16.33 9.01
C GLU A 207 7.48 15.23 10.05
N THR A 208 6.81 14.12 9.73
CA THR A 208 6.49 13.05 10.69
C THR A 208 7.39 11.82 10.60
N ALA A 209 8.46 11.90 9.79
CA ALA A 209 9.43 10.82 9.67
C ALA A 209 10.18 10.61 10.99
N VAL A 210 10.25 9.36 11.45
CA VAL A 210 10.98 8.96 12.65
C VAL A 210 12.44 8.72 12.29
N LYS A 211 13.35 9.52 12.87
CA LYS A 211 14.78 9.49 12.55
C LYS A 211 15.58 8.42 13.31
N ASP A 212 15.00 7.82 14.34
CA ASP A 212 15.72 6.91 15.24
C ASP A 212 15.96 5.50 14.65
N ASP A 213 15.30 5.16 13.55
CA ASP A 213 15.48 3.85 12.90
C ASP A 213 16.83 3.70 12.18
N LEU A 214 17.58 4.78 11.96
CA LEU A 214 18.89 4.72 11.32
C LEU A 214 20.00 4.17 12.24
N GLN A 215 19.86 4.29 13.55
CA GLN A 215 20.86 3.82 14.53
C GLN A 215 20.88 2.29 14.61
N GLY A 216 19.72 1.64 14.58
CA GLY A 216 19.61 0.17 14.66
C GLY A 216 20.17 -0.58 13.45
N ILE A 217 20.19 0.06 12.27
CA ILE A 217 20.76 -0.54 11.04
C ILE A 217 22.29 -0.47 11.07
N PHE A 218 22.88 0.60 11.62
CA PHE A 218 24.33 0.73 11.77
C PHE A 218 24.90 -0.23 12.81
N ASP A 219 24.22 -0.46 13.92
CA ASP A 219 24.67 -1.37 14.98
C ASP A 219 24.62 -2.86 14.57
N SER A 220 23.70 -3.22 13.66
CA SER A 220 23.63 -4.59 13.11
C SER A 220 24.65 -4.88 12.01
N CYS A 221 25.18 -3.85 11.32
CA CYS A 221 26.18 -4.01 10.25
C CYS A 221 27.63 -3.94 10.74
N PHE A 222 27.88 -3.40 11.93
CA PHE A 222 29.22 -3.20 12.51
C PHE A 222 29.36 -3.78 13.91
N GLY A 223 28.62 -4.85 14.23
CA GLY A 223 28.81 -5.61 15.47
C GLY A 223 30.24 -6.13 15.59
N ILE A 224 31.06 -5.44 16.40
CA ILE A 224 32.34 -5.89 16.90
C ILE A 224 32.12 -6.91 18.00
#